data_9f96164ef46a16b0f83135b29fd85b32
#
_entry.id   9f96164ef46a16b0f83135b29fd85b32
#
_cell.length_a   1.000
_cell.length_b   1.000
_cell.length_c   1.000
_cell.angle_alpha   90.00
_cell.angle_beta   90.00
_cell.angle_gamma   90.00
#
_symmetry.space_group_name_H-M   'P 1'
#
loop_
_entity.id
_entity.type
_entity.pdbx_description
1 polymer ?
#
loop_
_entity_poly.entity_id
_entity_poly.type
_entity_poly.pdbx_seq_one_letter_code
_entity_poly.pdbx_strand_id
1 'polypeptide(L)'
;IDLTLYNIHEFPETMDYQILRSEEIVLVLHENHPLAAKAITRPGFRYPWLDLSLLKEENFILLYPDQNTGGIALDLFQEYNINPPVSLHTRNSSMSIHLAMDGVGAAFAPESYFHYENQYTGNRALCFSVGHKPALTTTIAAYRKNRYLPQHARDFLEMIREYCREK
;
A
#
# COMPACT_ATOMS: atom_id res chain seq x y z
N ILE A 1 5.26 -23.29 12.31
CA ILE A 1 5.01 -21.84 12.45
C ILE A 1 3.75 -21.70 13.28
N ASP A 2 3.84 -21.00 14.40
CA ASP A 2 2.73 -20.82 15.34
C ASP A 2 1.95 -19.54 15.03
N LEU A 3 2.65 -18.51 14.49
CA LEU A 3 2.13 -17.20 14.15
C LEU A 3 2.82 -16.67 12.89
N THR A 4 2.08 -15.96 12.03
CA THR A 4 2.62 -15.27 10.87
C THR A 4 2.03 -13.86 10.79
N LEU A 5 2.85 -12.90 10.34
CA LEU A 5 2.44 -11.51 10.11
C LEU A 5 2.52 -11.25 8.61
N TYR A 6 1.44 -10.73 8.02
CA TYR A 6 1.43 -10.35 6.61
C TYR A 6 0.31 -9.36 6.28
N ASN A 7 0.43 -8.72 5.13
CA ASN A 7 -0.55 -7.78 4.63
C ASN A 7 -1.56 -8.48 3.73
N ILE A 8 -2.83 -8.13 3.88
CA ILE A 8 -3.94 -8.68 3.12
C ILE A 8 -4.87 -7.58 2.60
N HIS A 9 -5.59 -7.87 1.54
CA HIS A 9 -6.78 -7.17 1.09
C HIS A 9 -8.04 -8.06 1.17
N GLU A 10 -7.84 -9.40 1.26
CA GLU A 10 -8.90 -10.38 1.51
C GLU A 10 -8.59 -11.21 2.75
N PHE A 11 -9.58 -11.40 3.62
CA PHE A 11 -9.40 -12.10 4.89
C PHE A 11 -9.38 -13.62 4.72
N PRO A 12 -8.44 -14.34 5.39
CA PRO A 12 -8.34 -15.79 5.26
C PRO A 12 -9.49 -16.50 6.00
N GLU A 13 -10.20 -17.39 5.32
CA GLU A 13 -11.29 -18.19 5.92
C GLU A 13 -10.79 -19.35 6.79
N THR A 14 -9.58 -19.84 6.51
CA THR A 14 -9.01 -21.07 7.11
C THR A 14 -8.15 -20.82 8.35
N MET A 15 -7.91 -19.58 8.73
CA MET A 15 -7.06 -19.18 9.83
C MET A 15 -7.82 -18.28 10.82
N ASP A 16 -7.45 -18.32 12.08
CA ASP A 16 -7.78 -17.25 13.02
C ASP A 16 -6.78 -16.10 12.83
N TYR A 17 -7.24 -14.88 13.02
CA TYR A 17 -6.38 -13.71 12.86
C TYR A 17 -6.77 -12.57 13.80
N GLN A 18 -5.82 -11.69 14.03
CA GLN A 18 -6.03 -10.40 14.67
C GLN A 18 -5.56 -9.30 13.74
N ILE A 19 -6.41 -8.29 13.57
CA ILE A 19 -6.03 -7.09 12.81
C ILE A 19 -5.08 -6.27 13.69
N LEU A 20 -3.91 -5.96 13.15
CA LEU A 20 -2.91 -5.15 13.80
C LEU A 20 -3.01 -3.69 13.36
N ARG A 21 -3.08 -3.45 12.06
CA ARG A 21 -3.17 -2.11 11.47
C ARG A 21 -3.79 -2.19 10.08
N SER A 22 -4.53 -1.14 9.72
CA SER A 22 -4.93 -0.88 8.34
C SER A 22 -4.33 0.44 7.89
N GLU A 23 -3.86 0.49 6.65
CA GLU A 23 -3.27 1.68 6.05
C GLU A 23 -3.68 1.81 4.59
N GLU A 24 -3.57 3.02 4.04
CA GLU A 24 -3.92 3.28 2.64
C GLU A 24 -2.76 2.92 1.71
N ILE A 25 -3.08 2.30 0.57
CA ILE A 25 -2.18 2.21 -0.57
C ILE A 25 -2.33 3.51 -1.35
N VAL A 26 -1.27 4.30 -1.36
CA VAL A 26 -1.24 5.60 -2.02
C VAL A 26 -0.56 5.52 -3.38
N LEU A 27 -0.99 6.36 -4.30
CA LEU A 27 -0.29 6.65 -5.54
C LEU A 27 0.89 7.57 -5.23
N VAL A 28 2.07 7.24 -5.72
CA VAL A 28 3.31 8.00 -5.53
C VAL A 28 3.74 8.59 -6.89
N LEU A 29 3.92 9.91 -6.92
CA LEU A 29 4.42 10.66 -8.08
C LEU A 29 5.63 11.50 -7.69
N HIS A 30 6.51 11.77 -8.67
CA HIS A 30 7.59 12.75 -8.51
C HIS A 30 7.03 14.12 -8.07
N GLU A 31 7.77 14.84 -7.22
CA GLU A 31 7.33 16.13 -6.67
C GLU A 31 6.91 17.18 -7.70
N ASN A 32 7.53 17.16 -8.89
CA ASN A 32 7.23 18.09 -10.00
C ASN A 32 6.31 17.47 -11.07
N HIS A 33 5.60 16.37 -10.76
CA HIS A 33 4.72 15.73 -11.73
C HIS A 33 3.54 16.65 -12.08
N PRO A 34 3.27 16.92 -13.39
CA PRO A 34 2.26 17.91 -13.79
C PRO A 34 0.83 17.56 -13.32
N LEU A 35 0.50 16.29 -13.21
CA LEU A 35 -0.81 15.84 -12.73
C LEU A 35 -1.03 16.09 -11.24
N ALA A 36 0.00 16.35 -10.45
CA ALA A 36 -0.14 16.69 -9.05
C ALA A 36 -1.06 17.91 -8.82
N ALA A 37 -1.01 18.88 -9.74
CA ALA A 37 -1.87 20.07 -9.70
C ALA A 37 -3.36 19.77 -9.96
N LYS A 38 -3.72 18.57 -10.42
CA LYS A 38 -5.10 18.12 -10.65
C LYS A 38 -5.73 17.47 -9.41
N ALA A 39 -4.94 17.21 -8.38
CA ALA A 39 -5.45 16.61 -7.15
C ALA A 39 -6.40 17.57 -6.42
N ILE A 40 -7.43 17.01 -5.80
CA ILE A 40 -8.46 17.75 -5.08
C ILE A 40 -8.63 17.16 -3.66
N THR A 41 -9.09 17.97 -2.73
CA THR A 41 -9.56 17.45 -1.44
C THR A 41 -10.94 16.79 -1.63
N ARG A 42 -11.04 15.53 -1.20
CA ARG A 42 -12.30 14.77 -1.30
C ARG A 42 -12.67 14.18 0.07
N PRO A 43 -13.90 14.37 0.55
CA PRO A 43 -14.36 13.80 1.83
C PRO A 43 -14.17 12.26 1.85
N GLY A 44 -13.69 11.75 2.98
CA GLY A 44 -13.44 10.32 3.16
C GLY A 44 -12.07 9.83 2.72
N PHE A 45 -11.24 10.70 2.14
CA PHE A 45 -9.86 10.40 1.78
C PHE A 45 -8.87 11.16 2.67
N ARG A 46 -7.78 10.50 3.00
CA ARG A 46 -6.75 11.06 3.90
C ARG A 46 -5.79 12.01 3.18
N TYR A 47 -5.46 11.69 1.94
CA TYR A 47 -4.55 12.47 1.10
C TYR A 47 -5.33 13.20 0.01
N PRO A 48 -4.72 14.21 -0.66
CA PRO A 48 -5.31 14.77 -1.87
C PRO A 48 -5.67 13.66 -2.84
N TRP A 49 -6.90 13.66 -3.33
CA TRP A 49 -7.39 12.64 -4.24
C TRP A 49 -7.05 12.99 -5.68
N LEU A 50 -6.50 12.04 -6.42
CA LEU A 50 -6.21 12.19 -7.83
C LEU A 50 -7.03 11.17 -8.63
N ASP A 51 -7.68 11.63 -9.71
CA ASP A 51 -8.39 10.74 -10.62
C ASP A 51 -7.40 9.86 -11.38
N LEU A 52 -7.45 8.56 -11.11
CA LEU A 52 -6.51 7.59 -11.70
C LEU A 52 -6.66 7.50 -13.22
N SER A 53 -7.82 7.86 -13.79
CA SER A 53 -8.02 7.88 -15.25
C SER A 53 -7.12 8.87 -15.97
N LEU A 54 -6.62 9.90 -15.27
CA LEU A 54 -5.67 10.87 -15.82
C LEU A 54 -4.28 10.27 -16.09
N LEU A 55 -3.97 9.12 -15.45
CA LEU A 55 -2.68 8.45 -15.57
C LEU A 55 -2.68 7.29 -16.59
N LYS A 56 -3.71 7.16 -17.41
CA LYS A 56 -3.84 6.06 -18.37
C LYS A 56 -2.69 5.95 -19.39
N GLU A 57 -2.00 7.06 -19.67
CA GLU A 57 -0.84 7.11 -20.58
C GLU A 57 0.51 7.24 -19.83
N GLU A 58 0.48 7.33 -18.50
CA GLU A 58 1.67 7.45 -17.67
C GLU A 58 2.35 6.09 -17.47
N ASN A 59 3.66 6.09 -17.39
CA ASN A 59 4.42 4.88 -17.05
C ASN A 59 4.28 4.52 -15.58
N PHE A 60 4.11 3.23 -15.30
CA PHE A 60 4.06 2.72 -13.94
C PHE A 60 5.25 1.80 -13.62
N ILE A 61 5.65 1.83 -12.35
CA ILE A 61 6.51 0.85 -11.72
C ILE A 61 5.61 0.07 -10.76
N LEU A 62 5.35 -1.18 -11.06
CA LEU A 62 4.41 -2.00 -10.29
C LEU A 62 5.12 -3.10 -9.50
N LEU A 63 4.55 -3.44 -8.35
CA LEU A 63 4.86 -4.70 -7.72
C LEU A 63 4.17 -5.84 -8.51
N TYR A 64 4.72 -7.06 -8.37
CA TYR A 64 4.10 -8.22 -9.02
C TYR A 64 2.69 -8.48 -8.48
N PRO A 65 1.77 -9.00 -9.32
CA PRO A 65 0.36 -9.23 -8.94
C PRO A 65 0.14 -10.17 -7.76
N ASP A 66 1.08 -11.06 -7.50
CA ASP A 66 1.07 -11.98 -6.35
C ASP A 66 1.45 -11.30 -5.02
N GLN A 67 1.88 -10.04 -5.07
CA GLN A 67 2.09 -9.21 -3.89
C GLN A 67 0.85 -8.34 -3.61
N ASN A 68 0.55 -8.12 -2.35
CA ASN A 68 -0.65 -7.40 -1.93
C ASN A 68 -0.82 -6.02 -2.62
N THR A 69 0.21 -5.18 -2.62
CA THR A 69 0.16 -3.87 -3.30
C THR A 69 0.00 -4.00 -4.82
N GLY A 70 0.62 -5.02 -5.44
CA GLY A 70 0.48 -5.27 -6.87
C GLY A 70 -0.94 -5.71 -7.24
N GLY A 71 -1.55 -6.57 -6.43
CA GLY A 71 -2.96 -6.96 -6.60
C GLY A 71 -3.90 -5.76 -6.50
N ILE A 72 -3.75 -4.94 -5.47
CA ILE A 72 -4.55 -3.71 -5.28
C ILE A 72 -4.37 -2.74 -6.46
N ALA A 73 -3.16 -2.61 -7.01
CA ALA A 73 -2.93 -1.75 -8.17
C ALA A 73 -3.71 -2.22 -9.41
N LEU A 74 -3.77 -3.54 -9.65
CA LEU A 74 -4.55 -4.11 -10.74
C LEU A 74 -6.05 -3.92 -10.53
N ASP A 75 -6.55 -4.09 -9.31
CA ASP A 75 -7.96 -3.85 -8.98
C ASP A 75 -8.34 -2.39 -9.25
N LEU A 76 -7.48 -1.44 -8.89
CA LEU A 76 -7.66 -0.02 -9.18
C LEU A 76 -7.68 0.27 -10.70
N PHE A 77 -6.78 -0.34 -11.47
CA PHE A 77 -6.80 -0.19 -12.93
C PHE A 77 -8.07 -0.76 -13.56
N GLN A 78 -8.55 -1.89 -13.04
CA GLN A 78 -9.82 -2.49 -13.44
C GLN A 78 -11.01 -1.58 -13.11
N GLU A 79 -11.04 -1.02 -11.91
CA GLU A 79 -12.09 -0.08 -11.44
C GLU A 79 -12.24 1.12 -12.37
N TYR A 80 -11.12 1.64 -12.89
CA TYR A 80 -11.07 2.78 -13.80
C TYR A 80 -11.08 2.39 -15.29
N ASN A 81 -11.10 1.09 -15.59
CA ASN A 81 -11.00 0.56 -16.95
C ASN A 81 -9.81 1.15 -17.74
N ILE A 82 -8.65 1.21 -17.11
CA ILE A 82 -7.40 1.69 -17.72
C ILE A 82 -6.36 0.56 -17.77
N ASN A 83 -5.45 0.68 -18.73
CA ASN A 83 -4.32 -0.24 -18.87
C ASN A 83 -3.05 0.56 -19.19
N PRO A 84 -2.50 1.27 -18.19
CA PRO A 84 -1.34 2.14 -18.41
C PRO A 84 -0.09 1.32 -18.74
N PRO A 85 0.89 1.92 -19.43
CA PRO A 85 2.16 1.27 -19.71
C PRO A 85 2.92 0.98 -18.40
N VAL A 86 3.52 -0.21 -18.31
CA VAL A 86 4.34 -0.62 -17.16
C VAL A 86 5.79 -0.73 -17.61
N SER A 87 6.63 0.16 -17.09
CA SER A 87 8.05 0.19 -17.41
C SER A 87 8.85 -0.89 -16.70
N LEU A 88 8.43 -1.26 -15.49
CA LEU A 88 9.14 -2.22 -14.66
C LEU A 88 8.19 -2.90 -13.67
N HIS A 89 8.41 -4.19 -13.44
CA HIS A 89 7.89 -4.91 -12.29
C HIS A 89 9.02 -5.17 -11.28
N THR A 90 8.76 -4.95 -10.00
CA THR A 90 9.70 -5.22 -8.91
C THR A 90 9.02 -5.96 -7.76
N ARG A 91 9.79 -6.61 -6.89
CA ARG A 91 9.30 -7.18 -5.63
C ARG A 91 9.67 -6.32 -4.41
N ASN A 92 10.28 -5.17 -4.64
CA ASN A 92 10.76 -4.29 -3.60
C ASN A 92 9.99 -2.96 -3.62
N SER A 93 9.18 -2.72 -2.58
CA SER A 93 8.37 -1.49 -2.45
C SER A 93 9.23 -0.23 -2.34
N SER A 94 10.37 -0.28 -1.62
CA SER A 94 11.27 0.88 -1.52
C SER A 94 11.86 1.23 -2.89
N MET A 95 12.23 0.23 -3.69
CA MET A 95 12.72 0.46 -5.06
C MET A 95 11.67 1.13 -5.93
N SER A 96 10.40 0.70 -5.87
CA SER A 96 9.33 1.33 -6.67
C SER A 96 9.13 2.80 -6.29
N ILE A 97 9.19 3.11 -4.99
CA ILE A 97 9.08 4.49 -4.48
C ILE A 97 10.26 5.33 -4.97
N HIS A 98 11.50 4.84 -4.87
CA HIS A 98 12.69 5.58 -5.31
C HIS A 98 12.66 5.85 -6.81
N LEU A 99 12.22 4.90 -7.63
CA LEU A 99 12.07 5.12 -9.07
C LEU A 99 10.99 6.17 -9.39
N ALA A 100 9.91 6.23 -8.60
CA ALA A 100 8.92 7.29 -8.72
C ALA A 100 9.49 8.65 -8.29
N MET A 101 10.31 8.71 -7.24
CA MET A 101 11.05 9.90 -6.81
C MET A 101 12.02 10.40 -7.88
N ASP A 102 12.59 9.51 -8.67
CA ASP A 102 13.49 9.83 -9.78
C ASP A 102 12.74 10.16 -11.09
N GLY A 103 11.40 10.14 -11.06
CA GLY A 103 10.57 10.50 -12.21
C GLY A 103 10.52 9.44 -13.32
N VAL A 104 10.89 8.19 -13.02
CA VAL A 104 10.83 7.07 -13.98
C VAL A 104 9.40 6.67 -14.30
N GLY A 105 8.49 6.85 -13.34
CA GLY A 105 7.06 6.55 -13.50
C GLY A 105 6.29 6.69 -12.19
N ALA A 106 5.00 6.45 -12.23
CA ALA A 106 4.13 6.39 -11.07
C ALA A 106 4.28 5.05 -10.34
N ALA A 107 4.09 5.02 -9.03
CA ALA A 107 4.11 3.80 -8.23
C ALA A 107 2.96 3.75 -7.23
N PHE A 108 2.65 2.56 -6.71
CA PHE A 108 1.80 2.39 -5.55
C PHE A 108 2.61 1.87 -4.37
N ALA A 109 2.29 2.38 -3.18
CA ALA A 109 2.95 1.96 -1.96
C ALA A 109 2.02 2.07 -0.75
N PRO A 110 2.22 1.27 0.32
CA PRO A 110 1.62 1.55 1.61
C PRO A 110 2.08 2.92 2.12
N GLU A 111 1.16 3.71 2.68
CA GLU A 111 1.45 5.08 3.15
C GLU A 111 2.64 5.13 4.12
N SER A 112 2.77 4.14 4.98
CA SER A 112 3.88 4.07 5.93
C SER A 112 5.25 3.93 5.27
N TYR A 113 5.34 3.11 4.20
CA TYR A 113 6.56 2.97 3.40
C TYR A 113 6.90 4.26 2.65
N PHE A 114 5.88 4.88 2.05
CA PHE A 114 6.05 6.16 1.38
C PHE A 114 6.60 7.22 2.33
N HIS A 115 5.99 7.42 3.50
CA HIS A 115 6.44 8.42 4.46
C HIS A 115 7.85 8.15 4.96
N TYR A 116 8.18 6.89 5.25
CA TYR A 116 9.51 6.51 5.67
C TYR A 116 10.56 6.87 4.61
N GLU A 117 10.39 6.41 3.39
CA GLU A 117 11.33 6.65 2.29
C GLU A 117 11.44 8.14 1.94
N ASN A 118 10.31 8.84 1.84
CA ASN A 118 10.28 10.25 1.45
C ASN A 118 10.97 11.16 2.47
N GLN A 119 10.85 10.87 3.76
CA GLN A 119 11.54 11.60 4.82
C GLN A 119 13.07 11.51 4.70
N TYR A 120 13.59 10.34 4.35
CA TYR A 120 15.04 10.11 4.24
C TYR A 120 15.64 10.64 2.93
N THR A 121 14.84 10.86 1.90
CA THR A 121 15.30 11.31 0.58
C THR A 121 15.05 12.79 0.30
N GLY A 122 14.57 13.55 1.28
CA GLY A 122 14.37 14.99 1.17
C GLY A 122 13.05 15.40 0.51
N ASN A 123 12.00 14.58 0.65
CA ASN A 123 10.64 14.86 0.15
C ASN A 123 10.56 15.07 -1.38
N ARG A 124 11.12 14.15 -2.14
CA ARG A 124 11.18 14.19 -3.61
C ARG A 124 9.95 13.64 -4.31
N ALA A 125 8.95 13.19 -3.57
CA ALA A 125 7.72 12.66 -4.11
C ALA A 125 6.48 13.14 -3.34
N LEU A 126 5.34 13.08 -4.03
CA LEU A 126 4.02 13.38 -3.48
C LEU A 126 3.19 12.09 -3.46
N CYS A 127 2.31 11.97 -2.48
CA CYS A 127 1.35 10.86 -2.43
C CYS A 127 -0.09 11.35 -2.56
N PHE A 128 -0.91 10.51 -3.17
CA PHE A 128 -2.31 10.80 -3.45
C PHE A 128 -3.18 9.60 -3.11
N SER A 129 -4.34 9.87 -2.56
CA SER A 129 -5.42 8.89 -2.51
C SER A 129 -6.00 8.71 -3.91
N VAL A 130 -6.38 7.48 -4.26
CA VAL A 130 -7.01 7.12 -5.53
C VAL A 130 -8.17 6.16 -5.29
N GLY A 131 -8.98 5.90 -6.31
CA GLY A 131 -10.10 4.98 -6.22
C GLY A 131 -11.43 5.68 -5.88
N HIS A 132 -12.54 4.95 -6.01
CA HIS A 132 -13.86 5.42 -5.58
C HIS A 132 -13.98 5.43 -4.05
N LYS A 133 -13.18 4.64 -3.38
CA LYS A 133 -12.97 4.57 -1.93
C LYS A 133 -11.47 4.40 -1.64
N PRO A 134 -10.98 4.71 -0.42
CA PRO A 134 -9.59 4.46 -0.06
C PRO A 134 -9.18 3.00 -0.30
N ALA A 135 -8.08 2.80 -1.01
CA ALA A 135 -7.51 1.47 -1.25
C ALA A 135 -6.74 1.03 -0.01
N LEU A 136 -7.30 0.11 0.77
CA LEU A 136 -6.73 -0.29 2.05
C LEU A 136 -5.98 -1.61 1.94
N THR A 137 -4.84 -1.67 2.64
CA THR A 137 -4.17 -2.91 3.01
C THR A 137 -4.24 -3.08 4.52
N THR A 138 -4.38 -4.33 4.97
CA THR A 138 -4.51 -4.64 6.40
C THR A 138 -3.41 -5.60 6.80
N THR A 139 -2.60 -5.21 7.80
CA THR A 139 -1.65 -6.11 8.43
C THR A 139 -2.37 -6.94 9.48
N ILE A 140 -2.24 -8.25 9.37
CA ILE A 140 -2.80 -9.20 10.32
C ILE A 140 -1.72 -10.05 10.96
N ALA A 141 -2.01 -10.52 12.16
CA ALA A 141 -1.35 -11.66 12.79
C ALA A 141 -2.26 -12.87 12.65
N ALA A 142 -1.86 -13.86 11.89
CA ALA A 142 -2.65 -15.06 11.61
C ALA A 142 -2.02 -16.31 12.22
N TYR A 143 -2.88 -17.22 12.69
CA TYR A 143 -2.50 -18.50 13.30
C TYR A 143 -3.55 -19.56 12.97
N ARG A 144 -3.20 -20.83 13.17
CA ARG A 144 -4.08 -21.95 12.81
C ARG A 144 -5.33 -21.98 13.68
N LYS A 145 -6.50 -22.12 13.05
CA LYS A 145 -7.77 -22.35 13.72
C LYS A 145 -7.70 -23.55 14.68
N ASN A 146 -8.34 -23.40 15.83
CA ASN A 146 -8.50 -24.47 16.84
C ASN A 146 -7.17 -25.06 17.34
N ARG A 147 -6.06 -24.34 17.25
CA ARG A 147 -4.79 -24.73 17.85
C ARG A 147 -4.45 -23.89 19.06
N TYR A 148 -3.86 -24.57 20.05
CA TYR A 148 -3.27 -23.87 21.19
C TYR A 148 -2.15 -22.95 20.72
N LEU A 149 -2.25 -21.68 21.03
CA LEU A 149 -1.19 -20.71 20.79
C LEU A 149 -0.26 -20.70 22.02
N PRO A 150 1.03 -21.05 21.87
CA PRO A 150 1.98 -21.05 22.99
C PRO A 150 2.08 -19.69 23.68
N GLN A 151 2.48 -19.68 24.95
CA GLN A 151 2.54 -18.44 25.74
C GLN A 151 3.41 -17.36 25.07
N HIS A 152 4.60 -17.73 24.61
CA HIS A 152 5.50 -16.80 23.91
C HIS A 152 4.88 -16.17 22.64
N ALA A 153 4.03 -16.90 21.93
CA ALA A 153 3.33 -16.35 20.77
C ALA A 153 2.19 -15.40 21.18
N ARG A 154 1.54 -15.65 22.30
CA ARG A 154 0.53 -14.73 22.88
C ARG A 154 1.18 -13.44 23.38
N ASP A 155 2.28 -13.55 24.12
CA ASP A 155 3.05 -12.41 24.62
C ASP A 155 3.56 -11.52 23.46
N PHE A 156 4.02 -12.17 22.39
CA PHE A 156 4.45 -11.47 21.18
C PHE A 156 3.29 -10.75 20.47
N LEU A 157 2.11 -11.38 20.39
CA LEU A 157 0.91 -10.74 19.84
C LEU A 157 0.50 -9.51 20.64
N GLU A 158 0.54 -9.59 21.96
CA GLU A 158 0.19 -8.48 22.84
C GLU A 158 1.16 -7.32 22.65
N MET A 159 2.45 -7.59 22.65
CA MET A 159 3.51 -6.60 22.39
C MET A 159 3.34 -5.90 21.04
N ILE A 160 3.07 -6.64 19.95
CA ILE A 160 2.84 -6.05 18.63
C ILE A 160 1.56 -5.21 18.60
N ARG A 161 0.50 -5.64 19.24
CA ARG A 161 -0.74 -4.86 19.32
C ARG A 161 -0.53 -3.52 20.01
N GLU A 162 0.20 -3.50 21.12
CA GLU A 162 0.55 -2.25 21.81
C GLU A 162 1.36 -1.35 20.90
N TYR A 163 2.41 -1.88 20.26
CA TYR A 163 3.23 -1.13 19.31
C TYR A 163 2.43 -0.54 18.13
N CYS A 164 1.46 -1.28 17.60
CA CYS A 164 0.63 -0.81 16.48
C CYS A 164 -0.44 0.22 16.89
N ARG A 165 -0.79 0.31 18.21
CA ARG A 165 -1.74 1.31 18.73
C ARG A 165 -1.10 2.66 18.97
N GLU A 166 0.20 2.69 19.21
CA GLU A 166 0.95 3.92 19.54
C GLU A 166 1.38 4.71 18.30
N LYS A 167 1.17 4.16 17.10
CA LYS A 167 1.51 4.78 15.80
C LYS A 167 0.28 4.96 14.94
#